data_0de24eff66e1d7733a24af51196ea229
#
_entry.id   0de24eff66e1d7733a24af51196ea229
#
_cell.length_a   1.000
_cell.length_b   1.000
_cell.length_c   1.000
_cell.angle_alpha   90.00
_cell.angle_beta   90.00
_cell.angle_gamma   90.00
#
_symmetry.space_group_name_H-M   'P 1'
#
loop_
_entity.id
_entity.type
_entity.pdbx_description
1 polymer ?
#
loop_
_entity_poly.entity_id
_entity_poly.type
_entity_poly.pdbx_seq_one_letter_code
_entity_poly.pdbx_strand_id
1 'polypeptide(L)'
;MEQESIYDWLWLLLVFGAGSRKIWKLLEQYETPQKIRQVLQTETDLPFIHEREQRSIRSITNEQIGKLIQNCAEKRIELVAYDDENYPESLRQIYNPPVVLF
;
A
#
# COMPACT_ATOMS: atom_id res chain seq x y z
N MET A 1 -14.05 -7.24 4.61
CA MET A 1 -12.82 -7.09 5.36
C MET A 1 -11.57 -7.25 4.51
N GLU A 2 -11.46 -8.33 3.73
CA GLU A 2 -10.34 -8.48 2.82
C GLU A 2 -10.29 -7.37 1.76
N GLN A 3 -11.44 -6.89 1.30
CA GLN A 3 -11.50 -5.80 0.33
C GLN A 3 -10.99 -4.48 0.90
N GLU A 4 -11.21 -4.23 2.19
CA GLU A 4 -10.71 -3.02 2.84
C GLU A 4 -9.19 -3.07 2.98
N SER A 5 -8.64 -4.25 3.23
CA SER A 5 -7.20 -4.42 3.34
C SER A 5 -6.48 -4.09 2.04
N ILE A 6 -7.03 -4.52 0.90
CA ILE A 6 -6.40 -4.21 -0.40
C ILE A 6 -6.37 -2.70 -0.68
N TYR A 7 -7.38 -1.96 -0.23
CA TYR A 7 -7.37 -0.51 -0.38
C TYR A 7 -6.19 0.13 0.35
N ASP A 8 -5.90 -0.32 1.55
CA ASP A 8 -4.81 0.23 2.34
C ASP A 8 -3.45 -0.15 1.77
N TRP A 9 -3.30 -1.39 1.28
CA TRP A 9 -2.07 -1.81 0.61
C TRP A 9 -1.82 -1.00 -0.67
N LEU A 10 -2.86 -0.78 -1.48
CA LEU A 10 -2.74 0.03 -2.70
C LEU A 10 -2.44 1.49 -2.37
N TRP A 11 -3.02 2.00 -1.29
CA TRP A 11 -2.73 3.36 -0.84
C TRP A 11 -1.24 3.53 -0.54
N LEU A 12 -0.66 2.58 0.19
CA LEU A 12 0.77 2.61 0.48
C LEU A 12 1.61 2.53 -0.79
N LEU A 13 1.21 1.68 -1.71
CA LEU A 13 1.89 1.54 -2.99
C LEU A 13 1.88 2.86 -3.78
N LEU A 14 0.73 3.53 -3.82
CA LEU A 14 0.59 4.79 -4.56
C LEU A 14 1.34 5.94 -3.90
N VAL A 15 1.42 5.95 -2.58
CA VAL A 15 2.14 6.99 -1.86
C VAL A 15 3.66 6.82 -1.99
N PHE A 16 4.17 5.63 -1.77
CA PHE A 16 5.61 5.40 -1.66
C PHE A 16 6.25 4.74 -2.89
N GLY A 17 5.46 4.13 -3.74
CA GLY A 17 5.95 3.42 -4.91
C GLY A 17 6.25 1.95 -4.64
N ALA A 18 6.27 1.16 -5.72
CA ALA A 18 6.58 -0.27 -5.66
C ALA A 18 8.01 -0.49 -5.19
N GLY A 19 8.19 -1.45 -4.30
CA GLY A 19 9.51 -1.81 -3.80
C GLY A 19 10.11 -0.83 -2.81
N SER A 20 9.31 0.07 -2.24
CA SER A 20 9.79 1.04 -1.29
C SER A 20 10.12 0.40 0.06
N ARG A 21 11.33 0.65 0.54
CA ARG A 21 11.75 0.19 1.87
C ARG A 21 11.00 0.88 3.00
N LYS A 22 10.48 2.09 2.77
CA LYS A 22 9.73 2.83 3.78
C LYS A 22 8.49 2.07 4.21
N ILE A 23 7.80 1.42 3.27
CA ILE A 23 6.61 0.64 3.59
C ILE A 23 6.95 -0.44 4.61
N TRP A 24 8.06 -1.16 4.40
CA TRP A 24 8.46 -2.24 5.29
C TRP A 24 8.89 -1.74 6.66
N LYS A 25 9.59 -0.61 6.71
CA LYS A 25 9.96 0.02 7.97
C LYS A 25 8.74 0.47 8.76
N LEU A 26 7.75 1.02 8.07
CA LEU A 26 6.51 1.44 8.70
C LEU A 26 5.71 0.24 9.19
N LEU A 27 5.72 -0.87 8.45
CA LEU A 27 5.05 -2.09 8.89
C LEU A 27 5.69 -2.68 10.15
N GLU A 28 7.02 -2.58 10.29
CA GLU A 28 7.70 -2.99 11.50
C GLU A 28 7.25 -2.18 12.70
N GLN A 29 7.00 -0.89 12.50
CA GLN A 29 6.63 0.02 13.59
C GLN A 29 5.14 -0.04 13.92
N TYR A 30 4.27 -0.07 12.91
CA TYR A 30 2.83 0.05 13.09
C TYR A 30 2.05 -1.25 12.85
N GLU A 31 2.70 -2.28 12.35
CA GLU A 31 2.20 -3.64 12.17
C GLU A 31 1.25 -3.87 11.00
N THR A 32 0.30 -2.96 10.76
CA THR A 32 -0.70 -3.14 9.70
C THR A 32 -0.75 -1.96 8.76
N PRO A 33 -1.14 -2.15 7.48
CA PRO A 33 -1.30 -1.04 6.55
C PRO A 33 -2.39 -0.07 6.99
N GLN A 34 -3.42 -0.54 7.68
CA GLN A 34 -4.48 0.30 8.19
C GLN A 34 -3.95 1.31 9.20
N LYS A 35 -3.11 0.86 10.12
CA LYS A 35 -2.52 1.74 11.13
C LYS A 35 -1.57 2.75 10.50
N ILE A 36 -0.77 2.31 9.54
CA ILE A 36 0.14 3.20 8.82
C ILE A 36 -0.65 4.32 8.15
N ARG A 37 -1.69 3.96 7.42
CA ARG A 37 -2.52 4.94 6.72
C ARG A 37 -3.14 5.92 7.69
N GLN A 38 -3.68 5.44 8.81
CA GLN A 38 -4.29 6.28 9.83
C GLN A 38 -3.29 7.28 10.40
N VAL A 39 -2.10 6.82 10.75
CA VAL A 39 -1.06 7.69 11.30
C VAL A 39 -0.64 8.75 10.28
N LEU A 40 -0.40 8.35 9.04
CA LEU A 40 0.06 9.27 8.01
C LEU A 40 -1.00 10.29 7.64
N GLN A 41 -2.28 9.95 7.75
CA GLN A 41 -3.37 10.88 7.47
C GLN A 41 -3.65 11.85 8.62
N THR A 42 -3.32 11.48 9.85
CA THR A 42 -3.59 12.31 11.02
C THR A 42 -2.39 13.14 11.45
N GLU A 43 -1.17 12.65 11.22
CA GLU A 43 0.04 13.36 11.59
C GLU A 43 0.65 14.02 10.36
N THR A 44 0.95 15.32 10.48
CA THR A 44 1.41 16.11 9.35
C THR A 44 2.91 16.40 9.39
N ASP A 45 3.58 16.10 10.49
CA ASP A 45 4.94 16.56 10.71
C ASP A 45 5.90 15.40 10.97
N LEU A 46 5.97 14.49 9.99
CA LEU A 46 6.85 13.34 10.08
C LEU A 46 8.14 13.62 9.30
N PRO A 47 9.30 13.63 9.97
CA PRO A 47 10.55 14.06 9.33
C PRO A 47 11.05 13.12 8.23
N PHE A 48 10.61 11.86 8.23
CA PHE A 48 11.03 10.89 7.22
C PHE A 48 10.11 10.87 5.99
N ILE A 49 9.07 11.70 5.96
CA ILE A 49 8.14 11.78 4.85
C ILE A 49 8.51 12.98 3.98
N HIS A 50 8.82 12.73 2.71
CA HIS A 50 9.18 13.78 1.76
C HIS A 50 7.96 14.58 1.33
N GLU A 51 8.18 15.80 0.84
CA GLU A 51 7.11 16.69 0.41
C GLU A 51 6.21 16.05 -0.66
N ARG A 52 6.81 15.33 -1.61
CA ARG A 52 6.05 14.64 -2.66
C ARG A 52 5.14 13.56 -2.06
N GLU A 53 5.65 12.85 -1.06
CA GLU A 53 4.87 11.81 -0.37
C GLU A 53 3.73 12.44 0.43
N GLN A 54 3.98 13.57 1.07
CA GLN A 54 2.93 14.28 1.81
C GLN A 54 1.80 14.74 0.89
N ARG A 55 2.14 15.21 -0.31
CA ARG A 55 1.14 15.58 -1.30
C ARG A 55 0.31 14.37 -1.73
N SER A 56 0.96 13.24 -1.94
CA SER A 56 0.27 12.00 -2.29
C SER A 56 -0.67 11.54 -1.16
N ILE A 57 -0.21 11.64 0.08
CA ILE A 57 -1.04 11.29 1.25
C ILE A 57 -2.34 12.09 1.26
N ARG A 58 -2.26 13.38 0.91
CA ARG A 58 -3.44 14.26 0.92
C ARG A 58 -4.35 14.05 -0.29
N SER A 59 -3.79 13.64 -1.42
CA SER A 59 -4.52 13.63 -2.69
C SER A 59 -5.10 12.28 -3.08
N ILE A 60 -4.53 11.17 -2.60
CA ILE A 60 -5.01 9.85 -2.97
C ILE A 60 -6.23 9.49 -2.15
N THR A 61 -7.34 9.20 -2.82
CA THR A 61 -8.63 8.89 -2.19
C THR A 61 -9.02 7.45 -2.45
N ASN A 62 -9.93 6.94 -1.63
CA ASN A 62 -10.51 5.60 -1.85
C ASN A 62 -11.24 5.50 -3.19
N GLU A 63 -11.80 6.60 -3.67
CA GLU A 63 -12.43 6.63 -4.99
C GLU A 63 -11.42 6.32 -6.09
N GLN A 64 -10.23 6.93 -6.03
CA GLN A 64 -9.17 6.66 -6.99
C GLN A 64 -8.69 5.21 -6.91
N ILE A 65 -8.53 4.70 -5.70
CA ILE A 65 -8.11 3.31 -5.49
C ILE A 65 -9.17 2.36 -6.03
N GLY A 66 -10.44 2.65 -5.78
CA GLY A 66 -11.55 1.85 -6.31
C GLY A 66 -11.56 1.81 -7.82
N LYS A 67 -11.28 2.93 -8.49
CA LYS A 67 -11.17 2.97 -9.96
C LYS A 67 -10.01 2.11 -10.46
N LEU A 68 -8.89 2.13 -9.77
CA LEU A 68 -7.75 1.27 -10.11
C LEU A 68 -8.13 -0.21 -10.01
N ILE A 69 -8.81 -0.58 -8.93
CA ILE A 69 -9.27 -1.96 -8.73
C ILE A 69 -10.24 -2.36 -9.84
N GLN A 70 -11.18 -1.47 -10.18
CA GLN A 70 -12.14 -1.72 -11.23
C GLN A 70 -11.47 -1.89 -12.58
N ASN A 71 -10.51 -1.04 -12.92
CA ASN A 71 -9.76 -1.16 -14.16
C ASN A 71 -8.99 -2.49 -14.26
N CYS A 72 -8.41 -2.92 -13.14
CA CYS A 72 -7.73 -4.22 -13.11
C CYS A 72 -8.71 -5.36 -13.35
N ALA A 73 -9.89 -5.29 -12.74
CA ALA A 73 -10.92 -6.31 -12.91
C ALA A 73 -11.41 -6.39 -14.36
N GLU A 74 -11.61 -5.23 -15.00
CA GLU A 74 -12.03 -5.18 -16.40
C GLU A 74 -10.99 -5.77 -17.34
N LYS A 75 -9.72 -5.60 -17.02
CA LYS A 75 -8.62 -6.17 -17.80
C LYS A 75 -8.24 -7.58 -17.37
N ARG A 76 -8.98 -8.17 -16.43
CA ARG A 76 -8.73 -9.50 -15.87
C ARG A 76 -7.36 -9.60 -15.21
N ILE A 77 -6.91 -8.51 -14.61
CA ILE A 77 -5.68 -8.48 -13.82
C ILE A 77 -6.05 -8.76 -12.38
N GLU A 78 -5.47 -9.81 -11.81
CA GLU A 78 -5.69 -10.15 -10.41
C GLU A 78 -4.75 -9.36 -9.52
N LEU A 79 -5.30 -8.78 -8.44
CA LEU A 79 -4.50 -8.07 -7.44
C LEU A 79 -4.29 -8.98 -6.23
N VAL A 80 -3.03 -9.17 -5.86
CA VAL A 80 -2.67 -10.03 -4.72
C VAL A 80 -1.82 -9.21 -3.75
N ALA A 81 -2.39 -8.90 -2.58
CA ALA A 81 -1.67 -8.16 -1.54
C ALA A 81 -0.72 -9.08 -0.78
N TYR A 82 0.27 -8.50 -0.12
CA TYR A 82 1.30 -9.26 0.59
C TYR A 82 0.71 -10.20 1.66
N ASP A 83 -0.37 -9.78 2.32
CA ASP A 83 -1.02 -10.59 3.36
C ASP A 83 -2.04 -11.60 2.82
N ASP A 84 -2.23 -11.66 1.51
CA ASP A 84 -3.12 -12.62 0.87
C ASP A 84 -2.47 -14.01 0.86
N GLU A 85 -3.26 -15.04 1.13
CA GLU A 85 -2.76 -16.42 1.10
C GLU A 85 -2.28 -16.85 -0.28
N ASN A 86 -2.76 -16.19 -1.34
CA ASN A 86 -2.33 -16.46 -2.72
C ASN A 86 -1.01 -15.78 -3.10
N TYR A 87 -0.45 -14.96 -2.21
CA TYR A 87 0.84 -14.33 -2.47
C TYR A 87 1.93 -15.40 -2.50
N PRO A 88 2.78 -15.45 -3.55
CA PRO A 88 3.81 -16.48 -3.66
C PRO A 88 4.79 -16.44 -2.48
N GLU A 89 4.98 -17.57 -1.84
CA GLU A 89 5.89 -17.66 -0.69
C GLU A 89 7.33 -17.33 -1.08
N SER A 90 7.76 -17.71 -2.29
CA SER A 90 9.09 -17.41 -2.77
C SER A 90 9.37 -15.91 -2.83
N LEU A 91 8.36 -15.10 -3.13
CA LEU A 91 8.50 -13.65 -3.18
C LEU A 91 8.54 -13.02 -1.79
N ARG A 92 7.97 -13.68 -0.77
CA ARG A 92 8.04 -13.19 0.60
C ARG A 92 9.45 -13.25 1.16
N GLN A 93 10.27 -14.12 0.62
CA GLN A 93 11.62 -14.36 1.12
C GLN A 93 12.66 -13.44 0.50
N ILE A 94 12.33 -12.71 -0.55
CA ILE A 94 13.28 -11.78 -1.14
C ILE A 94 13.41 -10.52 -0.28
N TYR A 95 14.53 -9.83 -0.44
CA TYR A 95 14.74 -8.56 0.21
C TYR A 95 13.85 -7.50 -0.45
N ASN A 96 12.99 -6.88 0.31
CA ASN A 96 12.11 -5.84 -0.19
C ASN A 96 11.04 -6.35 -1.18
N PRO A 97 10.20 -7.31 -0.76
CA PRO A 97 9.17 -7.84 -1.65
C PRO A 97 8.10 -6.79 -1.99
N PRO A 98 7.46 -6.88 -3.17
CA PRO A 98 6.38 -5.95 -3.51
C PRO A 98 5.17 -6.15 -2.60
N VAL A 99 4.52 -5.04 -2.22
CA VAL A 99 3.37 -5.13 -1.31
C VAL A 99 2.09 -5.57 -2.01
N VAL A 100 2.00 -5.36 -3.33
CA VAL A 100 0.88 -5.81 -4.15
C VAL A 100 1.43 -6.33 -5.47
N LEU A 101 0.93 -7.49 -5.90
CA LEU A 101 1.19 -8.05 -7.23
C LEU A 101 0.00 -7.77 -8.14
N PHE A 102 0.31 -7.49 -9.38
CA PHE A 102 -0.70 -7.23 -10.41
C PHE A 102 -0.76 -8.35 -11.44
#